data_4c895b004dbd3f2a75ff17e8b6f03357
#
_entry.id   4c895b004dbd3f2a75ff17e8b6f03357
#
_cell.length_a   1.000
_cell.length_b   1.000
_cell.length_c   1.000
_cell.angle_alpha   90.00
_cell.angle_beta   90.00
_cell.angle_gamma   90.00
#
_symmetry.space_group_name_H-M   'P 1'
#
loop_
_entity.id
_entity.type
_entity.pdbx_description
1 polymer ?
#
loop_
_entity_poly.entity_id
_entity_poly.type
_entity_poly.pdbx_seq_one_letter_code
_entity_poly.pdbx_strand_id
1 'polypeptide(L)'
;MTEAMKITLSTQPADARWGEKATYSINNDGITLHLNGTDDLGLIQRAARKIDGLGIKHVQLSGEGWDADRCWAFWQGYKAPKGTRKVEWPDLDDAQRQELDNRLMIIDWVRDTINAPAEELGPSQLAQRAVDLISNVAGDRVTYRITKGEDLRDQGYMGLHTVGRGSERSPVLLALDYNPTGDKEAPVYACLVGKGITFDSGGYSIKQTAFMDSMKSDMGGAATVTGALAFAITRGLNKRVKLFLCCADNLISGNAFKLGDIITYRNGKNVEVMNTDAEGRLVLADGLIDASAQKPELIIDAATLTGAAKTALGNDYHALFSFDDALAGRLLASAAQENEPFWRLPLAEFHRSQLPSNFAELNNTGSAAYPAGASTAAGFLSHFVENYQQGWLHIDCSATYRKAPVEQWSAGATGLGVRTIANLLTA
;
A
#
# COMPACT_ATOMS: atom_id res chain seq x y z
N MET A 1 -33.43 14.65 -10.58
CA MET A 1 -31.94 14.66 -10.37
C MET A 1 -31.65 15.98 -9.67
N THR A 2 -30.99 15.96 -8.52
CA THR A 2 -30.55 17.18 -7.84
C THR A 2 -29.49 17.85 -8.71
N GLU A 3 -29.61 19.17 -8.90
CA GLU A 3 -28.63 20.00 -9.60
C GLU A 3 -27.24 19.86 -8.91
N ALA A 4 -26.16 19.83 -9.68
CA ALA A 4 -24.81 19.73 -9.14
C ALA A 4 -24.42 21.00 -8.41
N MET A 5 -23.86 20.90 -7.21
CA MET A 5 -23.31 22.05 -6.48
C MET A 5 -22.02 22.49 -7.17
N LYS A 6 -21.96 23.74 -7.63
CA LYS A 6 -20.76 24.30 -8.26
C LYS A 6 -19.66 24.54 -7.21
N ILE A 7 -18.43 24.17 -7.55
CA ILE A 7 -17.24 24.39 -6.73
C ILE A 7 -16.23 25.18 -7.57
N THR A 8 -15.83 26.34 -7.09
CA THR A 8 -14.86 27.21 -7.78
C THR A 8 -13.64 27.47 -6.91
N LEU A 9 -12.53 27.83 -7.54
CA LEU A 9 -11.31 28.26 -6.86
C LEU A 9 -11.17 29.79 -6.90
N SER A 10 -10.60 30.38 -5.86
CA SER A 10 -10.27 31.81 -5.78
C SER A 10 -8.94 32.01 -5.07
N THR A 11 -8.09 32.88 -5.60
CA THR A 11 -6.87 33.35 -4.93
C THR A 11 -7.13 34.57 -4.02
N GLN A 12 -8.37 35.09 -4.04
CA GLN A 12 -8.78 36.14 -3.14
C GLN A 12 -9.24 35.53 -1.80
N PRO A 13 -8.95 36.19 -0.66
CA PRO A 13 -9.46 35.73 0.63
C PRO A 13 -11.00 35.80 0.65
N ALA A 14 -11.60 35.00 1.53
CA ALA A 14 -13.02 35.05 1.78
C ALA A 14 -13.44 36.45 2.29
N ASP A 15 -14.68 36.87 2.02
CA ASP A 15 -15.26 38.08 2.62
C ASP A 15 -15.14 38.01 4.16
N ALA A 16 -14.89 39.19 4.79
CA ALA A 16 -14.63 39.29 6.23
C ALA A 16 -15.74 38.67 7.12
N ARG A 17 -16.99 38.61 6.63
CA ARG A 17 -18.10 37.92 7.33
C ARG A 17 -17.89 36.41 7.54
N TRP A 18 -17.01 35.80 6.74
CA TRP A 18 -16.65 34.37 6.88
C TRP A 18 -15.52 34.11 7.88
N GLY A 19 -14.89 35.21 8.37
CA GLY A 19 -13.75 35.18 9.24
C GLY A 19 -12.41 35.07 8.50
N GLU A 20 -11.34 35.54 9.14
CA GLU A 20 -10.01 35.68 8.53
C GLU A 20 -9.38 34.37 8.07
N LYS A 21 -9.81 33.23 8.65
CA LYS A 21 -9.26 31.90 8.35
C LYS A 21 -10.21 31.04 7.50
N ALA A 22 -11.22 31.64 6.89
CA ALA A 22 -12.16 30.88 6.09
C ALA A 22 -11.49 30.33 4.83
N THR A 23 -11.50 29.01 4.70
CA THR A 23 -10.94 28.29 3.54
C THR A 23 -11.97 28.07 2.44
N TYR A 24 -13.24 28.31 2.71
CA TYR A 24 -14.33 28.30 1.72
C TYR A 24 -15.46 29.24 2.15
N SER A 25 -16.23 29.65 1.17
CA SER A 25 -17.47 30.42 1.37
C SER A 25 -18.60 29.82 0.53
N ILE A 26 -19.83 30.00 0.99
CA ILE A 26 -21.04 29.49 0.32
C ILE A 26 -21.88 30.69 -0.07
N ASN A 27 -22.34 30.71 -1.31
CA ASN A 27 -23.27 31.73 -1.82
C ASN A 27 -24.36 31.07 -2.67
N ASN A 28 -25.22 31.86 -3.30
CA ASN A 28 -26.31 31.35 -4.13
C ASN A 28 -25.83 30.61 -5.40
N ASP A 29 -24.59 30.87 -5.85
CA ASP A 29 -24.02 30.31 -7.07
C ASP A 29 -23.22 29.00 -6.79
N GLY A 30 -22.90 28.73 -5.52
CA GLY A 30 -22.14 27.53 -5.13
C GLY A 30 -21.18 27.74 -3.97
N ILE A 31 -20.09 27.02 -3.98
CA ILE A 31 -19.02 27.04 -2.97
C ILE A 31 -17.74 27.51 -3.63
N THR A 32 -17.09 28.52 -3.04
CA THR A 32 -15.78 28.99 -3.47
C THR A 32 -14.72 28.53 -2.47
N LEU A 33 -13.66 27.88 -2.93
CA LEU A 33 -12.48 27.52 -2.13
C LEU A 33 -11.45 28.64 -2.26
N HIS A 34 -10.99 29.15 -1.11
CA HIS A 34 -10.05 30.28 -1.06
C HIS A 34 -8.63 29.76 -0.85
N LEU A 35 -7.83 29.75 -1.93
CA LEU A 35 -6.44 29.30 -1.93
C LEU A 35 -5.54 30.35 -1.30
N ASN A 36 -4.51 29.94 -0.59
CA ASN A 36 -3.56 30.82 0.11
C ASN A 36 -2.12 30.69 -0.40
N GLY A 37 -1.88 29.83 -1.40
CA GLY A 37 -0.58 29.62 -2.04
C GLY A 37 0.46 28.85 -1.21
N THR A 38 0.10 28.39 0.00
CA THR A 38 1.05 27.69 0.88
C THR A 38 0.84 26.16 0.87
N ASP A 39 -0.43 25.73 0.99
CA ASP A 39 -0.82 24.30 0.99
C ASP A 39 -2.17 24.17 0.26
N ASP A 40 -2.19 24.54 -0.99
CA ASP A 40 -3.43 24.58 -1.77
C ASP A 40 -4.06 23.21 -1.95
N LEU A 41 -3.26 22.15 -2.19
CA LEU A 41 -3.78 20.79 -2.35
C LEU A 41 -4.39 20.25 -1.05
N GLY A 42 -3.71 20.44 0.08
CA GLY A 42 -4.25 20.06 1.38
C GLY A 42 -5.49 20.86 1.77
N LEU A 43 -5.54 22.17 1.42
CA LEU A 43 -6.71 23.00 1.61
C LEU A 43 -7.92 22.49 0.81
N ILE A 44 -7.72 22.18 -0.47
CA ILE A 44 -8.76 21.63 -1.35
C ILE A 44 -9.26 20.29 -0.78
N GLN A 45 -8.36 19.40 -0.37
CA GLN A 45 -8.73 18.11 0.20
C GLN A 45 -9.56 18.27 1.49
N ARG A 46 -9.15 19.14 2.42
CA ARG A 46 -9.90 19.45 3.65
C ARG A 46 -11.27 20.05 3.36
N ALA A 47 -11.35 20.98 2.42
CA ALA A 47 -12.63 21.58 2.02
C ALA A 47 -13.57 20.54 1.40
N ALA A 48 -13.06 19.68 0.52
CA ALA A 48 -13.82 18.60 -0.09
C ALA A 48 -14.36 17.62 0.98
N ARG A 49 -13.58 17.33 2.02
CA ARG A 49 -14.04 16.50 3.16
C ARG A 49 -15.20 17.16 3.91
N LYS A 50 -15.13 18.47 4.12
CA LYS A 50 -16.21 19.25 4.75
C LYS A 50 -17.47 19.29 3.87
N ILE A 51 -17.32 19.46 2.56
CA ILE A 51 -18.44 19.48 1.60
C ILE A 51 -19.17 18.12 1.61
N ASP A 52 -18.45 17.00 1.62
CA ASP A 52 -19.09 15.70 1.79
C ASP A 52 -19.83 15.56 3.13
N GLY A 53 -19.25 16.12 4.20
CA GLY A 53 -19.86 16.17 5.54
C GLY A 53 -21.17 16.96 5.59
N LEU A 54 -21.35 17.96 4.72
CA LEU A 54 -22.62 18.68 4.56
C LEU A 54 -23.71 17.84 3.87
N GLY A 55 -23.39 16.63 3.41
CA GLY A 55 -24.35 15.77 2.71
C GLY A 55 -24.46 16.02 1.21
N ILE A 56 -23.65 16.92 0.64
CA ILE A 56 -23.60 17.21 -0.79
C ILE A 56 -22.94 16.03 -1.50
N LYS A 57 -23.66 15.36 -2.41
CA LYS A 57 -23.22 14.12 -3.07
C LYS A 57 -22.97 14.28 -4.58
N HIS A 58 -23.37 15.42 -5.15
CA HIS A 58 -23.16 15.74 -6.55
C HIS A 58 -22.59 17.15 -6.65
N VAL A 59 -21.39 17.26 -7.20
CA VAL A 59 -20.66 18.53 -7.36
C VAL A 59 -20.17 18.68 -8.80
N GLN A 60 -20.02 19.94 -9.23
CA GLN A 60 -19.38 20.34 -10.49
C GLN A 60 -18.18 21.23 -10.18
N LEU A 61 -16.97 20.77 -10.50
CA LEU A 61 -15.77 21.61 -10.43
C LEU A 61 -15.77 22.55 -11.65
N SER A 62 -15.74 23.84 -11.43
CA SER A 62 -15.92 24.84 -12.49
C SER A 62 -15.07 26.09 -12.26
N GLY A 63 -14.92 26.91 -13.29
CA GLY A 63 -14.07 28.09 -13.27
C GLY A 63 -12.59 27.76 -13.54
N GLU A 64 -11.76 28.77 -13.42
CA GLU A 64 -10.32 28.68 -13.71
C GLU A 64 -9.53 28.07 -12.55
N GLY A 65 -8.31 27.62 -12.84
CA GLY A 65 -7.33 27.20 -11.84
C GLY A 65 -7.41 25.74 -11.46
N TRP A 66 -8.31 24.94 -12.01
CA TRP A 66 -8.31 23.49 -11.85
C TRP A 66 -7.28 22.83 -12.78
N ASP A 67 -6.53 21.88 -12.24
CA ASP A 67 -5.61 20.98 -12.91
C ASP A 67 -5.80 19.56 -12.36
N ALA A 68 -5.09 18.57 -12.91
CA ALA A 68 -5.21 17.19 -12.49
C ALA A 68 -4.88 16.98 -10.99
N ASP A 69 -3.91 17.73 -10.44
CA ASP A 69 -3.52 17.60 -9.03
C ASP A 69 -4.58 18.18 -8.08
N ARG A 70 -5.17 19.32 -8.42
CA ARG A 70 -6.25 19.94 -7.64
C ARG A 70 -7.53 19.12 -7.71
N CYS A 71 -7.88 18.60 -8.89
CA CYS A 71 -9.00 17.68 -9.07
C CYS A 71 -8.80 16.40 -8.23
N TRP A 72 -7.59 15.85 -8.24
CA TRP A 72 -7.24 14.69 -7.44
C TRP A 72 -7.30 14.98 -5.93
N ALA A 73 -6.76 16.10 -5.48
CA ALA A 73 -6.85 16.53 -4.08
C ALA A 73 -8.31 16.67 -3.62
N PHE A 74 -9.17 17.24 -4.47
CA PHE A 74 -10.60 17.32 -4.21
C PHE A 74 -11.21 15.92 -4.04
N TRP A 75 -10.93 14.99 -4.99
CA TRP A 75 -11.45 13.62 -4.92
C TRP A 75 -10.98 12.87 -3.69
N GLN A 76 -9.71 12.99 -3.32
CA GLN A 76 -9.17 12.33 -2.12
C GLN A 76 -9.95 12.70 -0.85
N GLY A 77 -10.33 13.96 -0.69
CA GLY A 77 -11.13 14.42 0.44
C GLY A 77 -12.61 14.08 0.32
N TYR A 78 -13.16 14.14 -0.90
CA TYR A 78 -14.60 13.99 -1.15
C TYR A 78 -15.06 12.53 -1.14
N LYS A 79 -14.27 11.61 -1.72
CA LYS A 79 -14.62 10.18 -1.74
C LYS A 79 -14.66 9.62 -0.32
N ALA A 80 -15.72 8.87 -0.02
CA ALA A 80 -15.85 8.12 1.22
C ALA A 80 -16.31 6.68 0.91
N PRO A 81 -16.01 5.69 1.79
CA PRO A 81 -16.36 4.30 1.52
C PRO A 81 -17.88 4.03 1.52
N LYS A 82 -18.66 4.92 2.13
CA LYS A 82 -20.12 4.77 2.22
C LYS A 82 -20.83 5.74 1.26
N GLY A 83 -21.67 5.17 0.39
CA GLY A 83 -22.51 5.91 -0.56
C GLY A 83 -21.74 6.39 -1.80
N THR A 84 -22.49 6.78 -2.81
CA THR A 84 -21.94 7.23 -4.11
C THR A 84 -21.72 8.74 -4.12
N ARG A 85 -20.64 9.19 -4.75
CA ARG A 85 -20.34 10.61 -5.06
C ARG A 85 -20.25 10.75 -6.55
N LYS A 86 -20.75 11.89 -7.03
CA LYS A 86 -20.63 12.27 -8.44
C LYS A 86 -19.88 13.59 -8.53
N VAL A 87 -18.83 13.62 -9.35
CA VAL A 87 -18.08 14.83 -9.69
C VAL A 87 -18.16 15.04 -11.19
N GLU A 88 -18.58 16.24 -11.59
CA GLU A 88 -18.43 16.74 -12.94
C GLU A 88 -17.11 17.49 -12.98
N TRP A 89 -16.16 16.97 -13.75
CA TRP A 89 -14.81 17.50 -13.83
C TRP A 89 -14.74 18.73 -14.73
N PRO A 90 -13.82 19.67 -14.48
CA PRO A 90 -13.60 20.81 -15.35
C PRO A 90 -12.99 20.37 -16.68
N ASP A 91 -12.94 21.30 -17.62
CA ASP A 91 -12.17 21.11 -18.86
C ASP A 91 -10.68 21.04 -18.51
N LEU A 92 -10.07 19.90 -18.82
CA LEU A 92 -8.64 19.64 -18.70
C LEU A 92 -8.09 19.30 -20.08
N ASP A 93 -6.83 19.61 -20.34
CA ASP A 93 -6.17 19.09 -21.54
C ASP A 93 -6.08 17.55 -21.49
N ASP A 94 -5.83 16.94 -22.66
CA ASP A 94 -5.86 15.47 -22.81
C ASP A 94 -4.89 14.75 -21.88
N ALA A 95 -3.70 15.31 -21.62
CA ALA A 95 -2.70 14.72 -20.76
C ALA A 95 -3.13 14.76 -19.28
N GLN A 96 -3.63 15.90 -18.82
CA GLN A 96 -4.16 16.06 -17.46
C GLN A 96 -5.41 15.19 -17.25
N ARG A 97 -6.27 15.11 -18.25
CA ARG A 97 -7.47 14.27 -18.18
C ARG A 97 -7.09 12.79 -18.07
N GLN A 98 -6.17 12.31 -18.91
CA GLN A 98 -5.71 10.94 -18.86
C GLN A 98 -5.05 10.59 -17.52
N GLU A 99 -4.22 11.48 -16.98
CA GLU A 99 -3.58 11.30 -15.68
C GLU A 99 -4.63 11.22 -14.54
N LEU A 100 -5.63 12.10 -14.55
CA LEU A 100 -6.71 12.07 -13.57
C LEU A 100 -7.53 10.79 -13.67
N ASP A 101 -7.91 10.36 -14.87
CA ASP A 101 -8.69 9.14 -15.09
C ASP A 101 -7.92 7.90 -14.63
N ASN A 102 -6.59 7.85 -14.86
CA ASN A 102 -5.73 6.77 -14.35
C ASN A 102 -5.68 6.77 -12.82
N ARG A 103 -5.55 7.94 -12.17
CA ARG A 103 -5.60 8.05 -10.70
C ARG A 103 -6.94 7.56 -10.15
N LEU A 104 -8.05 7.99 -10.73
CA LEU A 104 -9.40 7.59 -10.34
C LEU A 104 -9.58 6.07 -10.48
N MET A 105 -9.18 5.49 -11.60
CA MET A 105 -9.32 4.06 -11.84
C MET A 105 -8.47 3.23 -10.87
N ILE A 106 -7.17 3.53 -10.76
CA ILE A 106 -6.21 2.65 -10.09
C ILE A 106 -6.19 2.88 -8.58
N ILE A 107 -6.15 4.13 -8.13
CA ILE A 107 -6.07 4.41 -6.68
C ILE A 107 -7.41 4.13 -6.01
N ASP A 108 -8.52 4.33 -6.70
CA ASP A 108 -9.83 3.91 -6.19
C ASP A 108 -9.93 2.39 -6.10
N TRP A 109 -9.38 1.64 -7.08
CA TRP A 109 -9.27 0.19 -6.96
C TRP A 109 -8.48 -0.23 -5.70
N VAL A 110 -7.34 0.44 -5.43
CA VAL A 110 -6.54 0.18 -4.22
C VAL A 110 -7.37 0.45 -2.97
N ARG A 111 -8.02 1.62 -2.91
CA ARG A 111 -8.84 2.01 -1.75
C ARG A 111 -10.02 1.05 -1.54
N ASP A 112 -10.72 0.70 -2.59
CA ASP A 112 -11.90 -0.17 -2.53
C ASP A 112 -11.50 -1.61 -2.19
N THR A 113 -10.35 -2.10 -2.69
CA THR A 113 -9.80 -3.41 -2.34
C THR A 113 -9.42 -3.50 -0.85
N ILE A 114 -8.72 -2.48 -0.31
CA ILE A 114 -8.36 -2.46 1.13
C ILE A 114 -9.61 -2.28 2.02
N ASN A 115 -10.62 -1.58 1.55
CA ASN A 115 -11.87 -1.36 2.29
C ASN A 115 -12.81 -2.57 2.27
N ALA A 116 -12.62 -3.51 1.34
CA ALA A 116 -13.49 -4.67 1.20
C ALA A 116 -13.57 -5.48 2.51
N PRO A 117 -14.75 -5.98 2.89
CA PRO A 117 -14.87 -6.90 4.02
C PRO A 117 -14.03 -8.17 3.79
N ALA A 118 -13.44 -8.70 4.87
CA ALA A 118 -12.67 -9.94 4.79
C ALA A 118 -13.51 -11.13 4.32
N GLU A 119 -14.83 -11.12 4.55
CA GLU A 119 -15.77 -12.12 4.01
C GLU A 119 -15.77 -12.16 2.49
N GLU A 120 -15.65 -11.00 1.84
CA GLU A 120 -15.66 -10.85 0.37
C GLU A 120 -14.27 -11.01 -0.25
N LEU A 121 -13.23 -10.62 0.50
CA LEU A 121 -11.85 -10.54 0.01
C LEU A 121 -10.94 -11.52 0.78
N GLY A 122 -10.88 -12.76 0.31
CA GLY A 122 -9.89 -13.74 0.77
C GLY A 122 -8.64 -13.76 -0.10
N PRO A 123 -7.66 -14.66 0.23
CA PRO A 123 -6.38 -14.74 -0.48
C PRO A 123 -6.51 -14.93 -2.00
N SER A 124 -7.41 -15.82 -2.44
CA SER A 124 -7.63 -16.09 -3.87
C SER A 124 -8.30 -14.92 -4.59
N GLN A 125 -9.25 -14.24 -3.94
CA GLN A 125 -9.92 -13.07 -4.50
C GLN A 125 -8.98 -11.89 -4.63
N LEU A 126 -8.08 -11.68 -3.65
CA LEU A 126 -7.05 -10.64 -3.73
C LEU A 126 -6.11 -10.89 -4.92
N ALA A 127 -5.60 -12.11 -5.05
CA ALA A 127 -4.73 -12.49 -6.17
C ALA A 127 -5.43 -12.29 -7.52
N GLN A 128 -6.69 -12.70 -7.66
CA GLN A 128 -7.46 -12.55 -8.90
C GLN A 128 -7.73 -11.08 -9.22
N ARG A 129 -8.15 -10.27 -8.24
CA ARG A 129 -8.35 -8.82 -8.45
C ARG A 129 -7.07 -8.13 -8.94
N ALA A 130 -5.90 -8.54 -8.42
CA ALA A 130 -4.62 -8.01 -8.87
C ALA A 130 -4.31 -8.40 -10.32
N VAL A 131 -4.54 -9.66 -10.69
CA VAL A 131 -4.41 -10.14 -12.09
C VAL A 131 -5.33 -9.34 -13.01
N ASP A 132 -6.59 -9.16 -12.63
CA ASP A 132 -7.58 -8.47 -13.46
C ASP A 132 -7.19 -7.01 -13.70
N LEU A 133 -6.74 -6.28 -12.66
CA LEU A 133 -6.27 -4.90 -12.79
C LEU A 133 -5.08 -4.79 -13.73
N ILE A 134 -4.03 -5.62 -13.50
CA ILE A 134 -2.81 -5.55 -14.30
C ILE A 134 -3.09 -5.97 -15.73
N SER A 135 -3.89 -7.03 -15.96
CA SER A 135 -4.26 -7.47 -17.30
C SER A 135 -5.05 -6.40 -18.07
N ASN A 136 -5.90 -5.65 -17.36
CA ASN A 136 -6.67 -4.56 -17.97
C ASN A 136 -5.78 -3.44 -18.52
N VAL A 137 -4.69 -3.09 -17.81
CA VAL A 137 -3.79 -2.00 -18.25
C VAL A 137 -2.62 -2.49 -19.10
N ALA A 138 -2.20 -3.74 -18.96
CA ALA A 138 -1.04 -4.31 -19.67
C ALA A 138 -1.41 -5.07 -20.95
N GLY A 139 -2.64 -5.56 -21.07
CA GLY A 139 -3.06 -6.42 -22.18
C GLY A 139 -2.28 -7.74 -22.21
N ASP A 140 -1.78 -8.12 -23.38
CA ASP A 140 -1.04 -9.36 -23.63
C ASP A 140 0.42 -9.35 -23.13
N ARG A 141 0.88 -8.23 -22.56
CA ARG A 141 2.25 -8.07 -21.98
C ARG A 141 2.40 -8.65 -20.58
N VAL A 142 1.40 -9.36 -20.07
CA VAL A 142 1.42 -9.95 -18.73
C VAL A 142 1.19 -11.46 -18.77
N THR A 143 1.96 -12.18 -17.96
CA THR A 143 1.73 -13.58 -17.63
C THR A 143 1.72 -13.76 -16.12
N TYR A 144 1.06 -14.78 -15.62
CA TYR A 144 1.01 -15.02 -14.20
C TYR A 144 0.87 -16.50 -13.84
N ARG A 145 1.23 -16.83 -12.61
CA ARG A 145 1.00 -18.13 -11.98
C ARG A 145 0.43 -17.92 -10.58
N ILE A 146 -0.58 -18.69 -10.23
CA ILE A 146 -1.17 -18.75 -8.89
C ILE A 146 -0.85 -20.13 -8.31
N THR A 147 -0.11 -20.18 -7.19
CA THR A 147 0.18 -21.37 -6.40
C THR A 147 -0.58 -21.27 -5.08
N LYS A 148 -1.27 -22.33 -4.65
CA LYS A 148 -2.15 -22.24 -3.48
C LYS A 148 -2.20 -23.53 -2.64
N GLY A 149 -2.53 -23.37 -1.36
CA GLY A 149 -2.76 -24.47 -0.44
C GLY A 149 -1.56 -25.39 -0.29
N GLU A 150 -1.76 -26.70 -0.44
CA GLU A 150 -0.70 -27.72 -0.30
C GLU A 150 0.38 -27.61 -1.38
N ASP A 151 0.06 -27.12 -2.58
CA ASP A 151 1.05 -26.88 -3.63
C ASP A 151 2.14 -25.89 -3.17
N LEU A 152 1.80 -24.96 -2.27
CA LEU A 152 2.80 -24.06 -1.68
C LEU A 152 3.79 -24.82 -0.81
N ARG A 153 3.31 -25.74 0.02
CA ARG A 153 4.16 -26.61 0.85
C ARG A 153 5.06 -27.48 -0.03
N ASP A 154 4.49 -28.13 -1.03
CA ASP A 154 5.19 -29.07 -1.91
C ASP A 154 6.27 -28.37 -2.76
N GLN A 155 6.10 -27.06 -3.03
CA GLN A 155 7.09 -26.20 -3.67
C GLN A 155 7.99 -25.44 -2.69
N GLY A 156 7.85 -25.69 -1.37
CA GLY A 156 8.72 -25.14 -0.33
C GLY A 156 8.43 -23.70 0.10
N TYR A 157 7.25 -23.13 -0.22
CA TYR A 157 6.79 -21.82 0.27
C TYR A 157 6.28 -21.94 1.71
N MET A 158 7.22 -22.27 2.61
CA MET A 158 6.88 -22.70 3.96
C MET A 158 6.39 -21.59 4.86
N GLY A 159 6.84 -20.35 4.68
CA GLY A 159 6.34 -19.20 5.43
C GLY A 159 4.86 -18.94 5.13
N LEU A 160 4.53 -18.86 3.85
CA LEU A 160 3.17 -18.59 3.38
C LEU A 160 2.20 -19.74 3.73
N HIS A 161 2.61 -21.00 3.48
CA HIS A 161 1.82 -22.16 3.85
C HIS A 161 1.57 -22.22 5.37
N THR A 162 2.61 -22.04 6.19
CA THR A 162 2.52 -22.15 7.64
C THR A 162 1.57 -21.10 8.23
N VAL A 163 1.65 -19.86 7.79
CA VAL A 163 0.74 -18.80 8.25
C VAL A 163 -0.69 -19.09 7.83
N GLY A 164 -0.91 -19.46 6.55
CA GLY A 164 -2.25 -19.58 5.99
C GLY A 164 -2.97 -20.89 6.28
N ARG A 165 -2.27 -21.96 6.72
CA ARG A 165 -2.87 -23.29 6.92
C ARG A 165 -3.94 -23.35 8.01
N GLY A 166 -4.02 -22.32 8.87
CA GLY A 166 -5.03 -22.21 9.91
C GLY A 166 -6.41 -21.76 9.41
N SER A 167 -6.50 -21.24 8.19
CA SER A 167 -7.75 -20.83 7.55
C SER A 167 -8.32 -21.96 6.68
N GLU A 168 -9.65 -21.99 6.55
CA GLU A 168 -10.31 -22.81 5.52
C GLU A 168 -10.05 -22.25 4.11
N ARG A 169 -9.74 -20.95 3.99
CA ARG A 169 -9.34 -20.31 2.75
C ARG A 169 -7.85 -20.49 2.53
N SER A 170 -7.49 -21.25 1.51
CA SER A 170 -6.09 -21.60 1.21
C SER A 170 -5.22 -20.35 1.01
N PRO A 171 -3.99 -20.33 1.55
CA PRO A 171 -3.00 -19.30 1.21
C PRO A 171 -2.63 -19.36 -0.27
N VAL A 172 -2.21 -18.22 -0.83
CA VAL A 172 -1.95 -18.04 -2.24
C VAL A 172 -0.69 -17.22 -2.47
N LEU A 173 0.19 -17.71 -3.34
CA LEU A 173 1.23 -16.91 -3.96
C LEU A 173 0.81 -16.56 -5.39
N LEU A 174 0.66 -15.28 -5.69
CA LEU A 174 0.61 -14.77 -7.05
C LEU A 174 2.02 -14.40 -7.48
N ALA A 175 2.50 -14.99 -8.57
CA ALA A 175 3.69 -14.57 -9.30
C ALA A 175 3.28 -14.07 -10.68
N LEU A 176 3.40 -12.75 -10.91
CA LEU A 176 3.01 -12.08 -12.14
C LEU A 176 4.24 -11.46 -12.80
N ASP A 177 4.33 -11.53 -14.11
CA ASP A 177 5.43 -11.02 -14.92
C ASP A 177 4.87 -10.06 -15.98
N TYR A 178 5.11 -8.77 -15.81
CA TYR A 178 4.87 -7.75 -16.81
C TYR A 178 6.13 -7.58 -17.66
N ASN A 179 6.04 -7.90 -18.95
CA ASN A 179 7.16 -7.82 -19.88
C ASN A 179 6.76 -7.08 -21.17
N PRO A 180 6.97 -5.76 -21.23
CA PRO A 180 6.62 -4.95 -22.39
C PRO A 180 7.59 -5.10 -23.56
N THR A 181 8.74 -5.76 -23.38
CA THR A 181 9.81 -5.83 -24.38
C THR A 181 9.54 -6.85 -25.48
N GLY A 182 8.67 -7.83 -25.23
CA GLY A 182 8.44 -8.98 -26.12
C GLY A 182 9.57 -10.04 -26.09
N ASP A 183 10.71 -9.75 -25.47
CA ASP A 183 11.81 -10.68 -25.29
C ASP A 183 11.65 -11.42 -23.95
N LYS A 184 11.49 -12.75 -24.03
CA LYS A 184 11.35 -13.60 -22.85
C LYS A 184 12.59 -13.63 -21.95
N GLU A 185 13.76 -13.35 -22.53
CA GLU A 185 15.05 -13.30 -21.81
C GLU A 185 15.41 -11.88 -21.35
N ALA A 186 14.56 -10.89 -21.58
CA ALA A 186 14.79 -9.53 -21.09
C ALA A 186 15.08 -9.55 -19.57
N PRO A 187 16.10 -8.81 -19.10
CA PRO A 187 16.41 -8.75 -17.68
C PRO A 187 15.24 -8.18 -16.89
N VAL A 188 15.03 -8.68 -15.68
CA VAL A 188 14.04 -8.15 -14.76
C VAL A 188 14.59 -6.88 -14.14
N TYR A 189 13.96 -5.74 -14.41
CA TYR A 189 14.33 -4.45 -13.84
C TYR A 189 13.98 -4.37 -12.35
N ALA A 190 12.73 -4.71 -12.02
CA ALA A 190 12.26 -4.61 -10.65
C ALA A 190 11.40 -5.81 -10.24
N CYS A 191 11.45 -6.15 -8.95
CA CYS A 191 10.52 -7.05 -8.31
C CYS A 191 9.76 -6.30 -7.23
N LEU A 192 8.43 -6.41 -7.24
CA LEU A 192 7.53 -5.89 -6.23
C LEU A 192 7.00 -7.04 -5.38
N VAL A 193 7.09 -6.93 -4.06
CA VAL A 193 6.60 -7.96 -3.13
C VAL A 193 5.58 -7.34 -2.18
N GLY A 194 4.39 -7.91 -2.10
CA GLY A 194 3.31 -7.36 -1.29
C GLY A 194 2.82 -8.30 -0.19
N LYS A 195 2.72 -7.80 1.05
CA LYS A 195 2.00 -8.49 2.14
C LYS A 195 0.51 -8.48 1.81
N GLY A 196 -0.07 -9.67 1.72
CA GLY A 196 -1.47 -9.89 1.36
C GLY A 196 -2.26 -10.60 2.45
N ILE A 197 -2.11 -10.23 3.73
CA ILE A 197 -2.89 -10.82 4.82
C ILE A 197 -4.32 -10.27 4.79
N THR A 198 -5.25 -11.08 4.27
CA THR A 198 -6.63 -10.67 4.02
C THR A 198 -7.46 -10.52 5.29
N PHE A 199 -7.09 -11.20 6.36
CA PHE A 199 -7.50 -10.91 7.73
C PHE A 199 -6.45 -11.40 8.72
N ASP A 200 -6.13 -10.56 9.71
CA ASP A 200 -5.16 -10.89 10.75
C ASP A 200 -5.80 -10.89 12.14
N SER A 201 -6.04 -12.07 12.69
CA SER A 201 -6.48 -12.24 14.08
C SER A 201 -5.32 -12.20 15.09
N GLY A 202 -4.06 -12.21 14.62
CA GLY A 202 -2.87 -12.44 15.41
C GLY A 202 -2.55 -13.94 15.60
N GLY A 203 -3.41 -14.84 15.14
CA GLY A 203 -3.25 -16.26 15.43
C GLY A 203 -3.35 -16.54 16.93
N TYR A 204 -2.54 -17.49 17.46
CA TYR A 204 -2.52 -17.77 18.91
C TYR A 204 -2.00 -16.60 19.76
N SER A 205 -1.24 -15.68 19.20
CA SER A 205 -0.94 -14.36 19.80
C SER A 205 -2.06 -13.37 19.52
N ILE A 206 -3.29 -13.71 19.94
CA ILE A 206 -4.53 -13.06 19.56
C ILE A 206 -4.56 -11.56 19.84
N LYS A 207 -4.97 -10.78 18.85
CA LYS A 207 -5.17 -9.33 19.00
C LYS A 207 -6.36 -9.00 19.88
N GLN A 208 -6.25 -7.93 20.65
CA GLN A 208 -7.43 -7.33 21.27
C GLN A 208 -8.39 -6.77 20.23
N THR A 209 -9.69 -6.78 20.51
CA THR A 209 -10.74 -6.32 19.57
C THR A 209 -10.45 -4.94 18.99
N ALA A 210 -9.96 -3.99 19.80
CA ALA A 210 -9.65 -2.63 19.36
C ALA A 210 -8.51 -2.55 18.32
N PHE A 211 -7.70 -3.59 18.17
CA PHE A 211 -6.67 -3.70 17.14
C PHE A 211 -7.10 -4.62 15.98
N MET A 212 -8.00 -5.56 16.25
CA MET A 212 -8.47 -6.54 15.26
C MET A 212 -9.51 -5.96 14.29
N ASP A 213 -10.32 -4.99 14.70
CA ASP A 213 -11.47 -4.43 13.97
C ASP A 213 -11.12 -3.82 12.58
N SER A 214 -9.84 -3.50 12.36
CA SER A 214 -9.34 -2.94 11.10
C SER A 214 -8.46 -3.91 10.30
N MET A 215 -8.30 -5.15 10.75
CA MET A 215 -7.33 -6.10 10.18
C MET A 215 -7.70 -6.66 8.80
N LYS A 216 -8.87 -6.32 8.27
CA LYS A 216 -9.16 -6.47 6.84
C LYS A 216 -8.23 -5.64 5.95
N SER A 217 -7.60 -4.59 6.51
CA SER A 217 -6.66 -3.74 5.78
C SER A 217 -5.22 -4.27 5.78
N ASP A 218 -4.97 -5.45 6.36
CA ASP A 218 -3.62 -5.99 6.53
C ASP A 218 -3.01 -6.59 5.24
N MET A 219 -3.74 -6.45 4.16
CA MET A 219 -3.32 -6.71 2.78
C MET A 219 -2.98 -5.41 2.01
N GLY A 220 -2.88 -4.29 2.72
CA GLY A 220 -2.63 -2.98 2.13
C GLY A 220 -1.31 -2.91 1.35
N GLY A 221 -0.28 -3.65 1.78
CA GLY A 221 0.98 -3.75 1.03
C GLY A 221 0.79 -4.35 -0.36
N ALA A 222 0.07 -5.49 -0.45
CA ALA A 222 -0.24 -6.13 -1.73
C ALA A 222 -1.06 -5.22 -2.66
N ALA A 223 -2.07 -4.54 -2.13
CA ALA A 223 -2.88 -3.60 -2.92
C ALA A 223 -2.04 -2.41 -3.42
N THR A 224 -1.16 -1.86 -2.56
CA THR A 224 -0.30 -0.71 -2.90
C THR A 224 0.68 -1.05 -4.02
N VAL A 225 1.42 -2.17 -3.93
CA VAL A 225 2.38 -2.55 -5.00
C VAL A 225 1.68 -2.94 -6.29
N THR A 226 0.49 -3.54 -6.22
CA THR A 226 -0.33 -3.84 -7.40
C THR A 226 -0.77 -2.56 -8.09
N GLY A 227 -1.34 -1.61 -7.34
CA GLY A 227 -1.72 -0.31 -7.85
C GLY A 227 -0.54 0.47 -8.43
N ALA A 228 0.63 0.40 -7.76
CA ALA A 228 1.85 1.06 -8.23
C ALA A 228 2.32 0.50 -9.58
N LEU A 229 2.32 -0.82 -9.75
CA LEU A 229 2.65 -1.43 -11.04
C LEU A 229 1.64 -1.02 -12.12
N ALA A 230 0.33 -1.11 -11.84
CA ALA A 230 -0.70 -0.68 -12.78
C ALA A 230 -0.51 0.79 -13.20
N PHE A 231 -0.23 1.66 -12.25
CA PHE A 231 -0.05 3.09 -12.50
C PHE A 231 1.25 3.39 -13.27
N ALA A 232 2.34 2.69 -12.97
CA ALA A 232 3.57 2.78 -13.74
C ALA A 232 3.36 2.34 -15.21
N ILE A 233 2.58 1.28 -15.44
CA ILE A 233 2.23 0.81 -16.80
C ILE A 233 1.45 1.89 -17.56
N THR A 234 0.46 2.52 -16.93
CA THR A 234 -0.30 3.61 -17.59
C THR A 234 0.54 4.86 -17.84
N ARG A 235 1.60 5.06 -17.09
CA ARG A 235 2.62 6.11 -17.31
C ARG A 235 3.74 5.70 -18.29
N GLY A 236 3.59 4.55 -18.96
CA GLY A 236 4.50 4.11 -20.03
C GLY A 236 5.72 3.33 -19.55
N LEU A 237 5.65 2.63 -18.42
CA LEU A 237 6.71 1.74 -17.96
C LEU A 237 7.12 0.76 -19.10
N ASN A 238 8.37 0.85 -19.54
CA ASN A 238 8.91 0.06 -20.65
C ASN A 238 9.95 -0.99 -20.23
N LYS A 239 10.05 -1.25 -18.92
CA LYS A 239 10.97 -2.21 -18.31
C LYS A 239 10.19 -3.41 -17.75
N ARG A 240 10.83 -4.60 -17.76
CA ARG A 240 10.21 -5.82 -17.21
C ARG A 240 10.14 -5.76 -15.70
N VAL A 241 8.96 -5.98 -15.14
CA VAL A 241 8.70 -5.97 -13.69
C VAL A 241 7.94 -7.22 -13.28
N LYS A 242 8.38 -7.85 -12.18
CA LYS A 242 7.64 -8.97 -11.56
C LYS A 242 6.97 -8.53 -10.28
N LEU A 243 5.78 -9.10 -10.03
CA LEU A 243 4.98 -8.85 -8.84
C LEU A 243 4.73 -10.16 -8.12
N PHE A 244 5.05 -10.21 -6.83
CA PHE A 244 4.80 -11.34 -5.94
C PHE A 244 3.85 -10.89 -4.83
N LEU A 245 2.65 -11.50 -4.76
CA LEU A 245 1.72 -11.24 -3.66
C LEU A 245 1.62 -12.47 -2.77
N CYS A 246 1.98 -12.29 -1.50
CA CYS A 246 1.95 -13.33 -0.47
C CYS A 246 0.63 -13.21 0.30
N CYS A 247 -0.40 -13.95 -0.16
CA CYS A 247 -1.77 -13.80 0.32
C CYS A 247 -2.15 -14.94 1.28
N ALA A 248 -2.63 -14.60 2.48
CA ALA A 248 -3.09 -15.56 3.48
C ALA A 248 -4.09 -14.92 4.44
N ASP A 249 -4.83 -15.74 5.19
CA ASP A 249 -5.47 -15.33 6.45
C ASP A 249 -4.63 -15.84 7.61
N ASN A 250 -4.46 -15.05 8.65
CA ASN A 250 -3.88 -15.46 9.93
C ASN A 250 -4.99 -15.70 10.95
N LEU A 251 -5.44 -16.95 11.05
CA LEU A 251 -6.58 -17.36 11.88
C LEU A 251 -6.21 -18.43 12.90
N ILE A 252 -7.05 -18.58 13.93
CA ILE A 252 -6.91 -19.59 14.98
C ILE A 252 -7.69 -20.82 14.57
N SER A 253 -7.03 -21.98 14.58
CA SER A 253 -7.65 -23.29 14.39
C SER A 253 -6.76 -24.41 14.95
N GLY A 254 -7.24 -25.64 14.91
CA GLY A 254 -6.44 -26.82 15.28
C GLY A 254 -5.18 -26.99 14.41
N ASN A 255 -5.22 -26.52 13.16
CA ASN A 255 -4.11 -26.59 12.19
C ASN A 255 -3.24 -25.33 12.17
N ALA A 256 -3.61 -24.25 12.86
CA ALA A 256 -2.84 -23.03 12.87
C ALA A 256 -1.45 -23.24 13.48
N PHE A 257 -0.48 -22.49 12.99
CA PHE A 257 0.88 -22.51 13.52
C PHE A 257 0.93 -21.94 14.95
N LYS A 258 1.96 -22.32 15.68
CA LYS A 258 2.06 -22.07 17.13
C LYS A 258 3.41 -21.47 17.47
N LEU A 259 3.47 -20.77 18.62
CA LEU A 259 4.73 -20.36 19.20
C LEU A 259 5.61 -21.60 19.46
N GLY A 260 6.90 -21.51 19.10
CA GLY A 260 7.85 -22.60 19.16
C GLY A 260 7.93 -23.45 17.87
N ASP A 261 7.00 -23.28 16.92
CA ASP A 261 7.16 -23.90 15.60
C ASP A 261 8.40 -23.34 14.88
N ILE A 262 9.08 -24.19 14.10
CA ILE A 262 10.24 -23.79 13.30
C ILE A 262 9.90 -23.91 11.82
N ILE A 263 10.09 -22.83 11.09
CA ILE A 263 9.88 -22.74 9.65
C ILE A 263 11.23 -22.85 8.95
N THR A 264 11.39 -23.83 8.07
CA THR A 264 12.57 -23.95 7.20
C THR A 264 12.24 -23.44 5.82
N TYR A 265 12.89 -22.35 5.41
CA TYR A 265 12.70 -21.71 4.11
C TYR A 265 13.56 -22.34 3.00
N ARG A 266 13.21 -22.10 1.73
CA ARG A 266 13.91 -22.63 0.54
C ARG A 266 15.37 -22.21 0.43
N ASN A 267 15.75 -21.08 1.01
CA ASN A 267 17.14 -20.61 1.10
C ASN A 267 17.93 -21.29 2.25
N GLY A 268 17.32 -22.26 2.93
CA GLY A 268 17.93 -23.01 4.04
C GLY A 268 17.80 -22.37 5.41
N LYS A 269 17.30 -21.12 5.51
CA LYS A 269 17.15 -20.45 6.81
C LYS A 269 16.04 -21.04 7.64
N ASN A 270 16.31 -21.18 8.95
CA ASN A 270 15.37 -21.67 9.95
C ASN A 270 14.91 -20.50 10.84
N VAL A 271 13.60 -20.36 11.02
CA VAL A 271 12.97 -19.30 11.82
C VAL A 271 12.06 -19.90 12.86
N GLU A 272 12.34 -19.61 14.14
CA GLU A 272 11.44 -19.95 15.25
C GLU A 272 10.32 -18.93 15.35
N VAL A 273 9.09 -19.38 15.46
CA VAL A 273 7.91 -18.55 15.65
C VAL A 273 7.78 -18.21 17.14
N MET A 274 8.11 -17.00 17.52
CA MET A 274 7.95 -16.51 18.90
C MET A 274 6.71 -15.65 19.09
N ASN A 275 6.09 -15.21 17.98
CA ASN A 275 4.85 -14.44 17.97
C ASN A 275 4.10 -14.71 16.66
N THR A 276 2.89 -15.26 16.75
CA THR A 276 2.05 -15.52 15.57
C THR A 276 1.42 -14.26 14.99
N ASP A 277 1.46 -13.13 15.69
CA ASP A 277 1.05 -11.78 15.20
C ASP A 277 2.22 -11.03 14.50
N ALA A 278 3.32 -11.72 14.27
CA ALA A 278 4.42 -11.27 13.42
C ALA A 278 4.51 -12.18 12.16
N GLU A 279 3.37 -12.49 11.58
CA GLU A 279 3.15 -13.38 10.43
C GLU A 279 3.52 -12.73 9.10
N GLY A 280 3.32 -11.41 8.97
CA GLY A 280 3.52 -10.67 7.73
C GLY A 280 4.94 -10.80 7.19
N ARG A 281 5.94 -10.73 8.07
CA ARG A 281 7.34 -10.96 7.68
C ARG A 281 7.62 -12.38 7.29
N LEU A 282 6.89 -13.37 7.85
CA LEU A 282 7.04 -14.78 7.50
C LEU A 282 6.55 -15.06 6.07
N VAL A 283 5.41 -14.49 5.69
CA VAL A 283 4.89 -14.66 4.32
C VAL A 283 5.72 -13.88 3.30
N LEU A 284 6.18 -12.66 3.64
CA LEU A 284 7.03 -11.85 2.76
C LEU A 284 8.36 -12.53 2.46
N ALA A 285 8.93 -13.28 3.41
CA ALA A 285 10.19 -13.99 3.23
C ALA A 285 10.18 -14.91 2.00
N ASP A 286 9.08 -15.63 1.74
CA ASP A 286 8.94 -16.47 0.55
C ASP A 286 8.95 -15.67 -0.74
N GLY A 287 8.23 -14.55 -0.77
CA GLY A 287 8.21 -13.63 -1.93
C GLY A 287 9.56 -12.95 -2.18
N LEU A 288 10.29 -12.60 -1.11
CA LEU A 288 11.61 -11.98 -1.21
C LEU A 288 12.67 -12.95 -1.72
N ILE A 289 12.58 -14.24 -1.36
CA ILE A 289 13.42 -15.31 -1.93
C ILE A 289 13.20 -15.40 -3.45
N ASP A 290 11.95 -15.41 -3.90
CA ASP A 290 11.63 -15.45 -5.32
C ASP A 290 12.06 -14.18 -6.06
N ALA A 291 11.88 -13.01 -5.45
CA ALA A 291 12.32 -11.74 -5.99
C ALA A 291 13.86 -11.70 -6.16
N SER A 292 14.60 -12.13 -5.14
CA SER A 292 16.08 -12.19 -5.19
C SER A 292 16.59 -13.15 -6.27
N ALA A 293 15.91 -14.27 -6.48
CA ALA A 293 16.26 -15.25 -7.52
C ALA A 293 16.13 -14.69 -8.94
N GLN A 294 15.37 -13.62 -9.14
CA GLN A 294 15.27 -12.92 -10.43
C GLN A 294 16.48 -12.02 -10.72
N LYS A 295 17.33 -11.75 -9.73
CA LYS A 295 18.48 -10.83 -9.81
C LYS A 295 18.12 -9.46 -10.40
N PRO A 296 17.05 -8.80 -9.92
CA PRO A 296 16.63 -7.52 -10.44
C PRO A 296 17.58 -6.39 -9.99
N GLU A 297 17.51 -5.23 -10.64
CA GLU A 297 18.19 -4.03 -10.17
C GLU A 297 17.52 -3.46 -8.90
N LEU A 298 16.21 -3.73 -8.73
CA LEU A 298 15.39 -3.15 -7.67
C LEU A 298 14.42 -4.18 -7.09
N ILE A 299 14.41 -4.29 -5.76
CA ILE A 299 13.37 -5.00 -5.01
C ILE A 299 12.67 -3.98 -4.11
N ILE A 300 11.35 -3.89 -4.22
CA ILE A 300 10.51 -3.13 -3.30
C ILE A 300 9.53 -4.09 -2.65
N ASP A 301 9.58 -4.20 -1.34
CA ASP A 301 8.50 -4.83 -0.61
C ASP A 301 7.68 -3.81 0.17
N ALA A 302 6.37 -4.05 0.25
CA ALA A 302 5.43 -3.19 0.95
C ALA A 302 4.50 -4.02 1.83
N ALA A 303 4.33 -3.57 3.06
CA ALA A 303 3.53 -4.28 4.05
C ALA A 303 2.95 -3.33 5.10
N THR A 304 1.76 -3.60 5.57
CA THR A 304 1.21 -3.10 6.83
C THR A 304 1.82 -3.92 7.97
N LEU A 305 3.11 -3.68 8.26
CA LEU A 305 3.91 -4.68 8.96
C LEU A 305 3.95 -4.48 10.47
N THR A 306 4.13 -3.24 10.94
CA THR A 306 4.37 -3.02 12.37
C THR A 306 3.53 -1.90 12.97
N GLY A 307 3.02 -2.16 14.18
CA GLY A 307 2.50 -1.11 15.04
C GLY A 307 3.57 -0.11 15.46
N ALA A 308 4.85 -0.52 15.47
CA ALA A 308 5.97 0.34 15.84
C ALA A 308 6.20 1.48 14.83
N ALA A 309 6.12 1.21 13.52
CA ALA A 309 6.16 2.25 12.49
C ALA A 309 5.00 3.25 12.66
N LYS A 310 3.80 2.72 12.94
CA LYS A 310 2.61 3.55 13.20
C LYS A 310 2.73 4.38 14.46
N THR A 311 3.36 3.86 15.52
CA THR A 311 3.65 4.62 16.73
C THR A 311 4.66 5.73 16.48
N ALA A 312 5.67 5.48 15.63
CA ALA A 312 6.71 6.46 15.31
C ALA A 312 6.21 7.60 14.40
N LEU A 313 5.35 7.29 13.41
CA LEU A 313 5.01 8.20 12.31
C LEU A 313 3.51 8.57 12.24
N GLY A 314 2.68 7.98 13.08
CA GLY A 314 1.22 8.14 13.01
C GLY A 314 0.62 7.44 11.79
N ASN A 315 -0.50 8.00 11.32
CA ASN A 315 -1.19 7.52 10.11
C ASN A 315 -0.93 8.42 8.89
N ASP A 316 0.08 9.30 8.96
CA ASP A 316 0.30 10.32 7.94
C ASP A 316 1.46 9.98 7.01
N TYR A 317 2.45 9.25 7.50
CA TYR A 317 3.65 8.87 6.76
C TYR A 317 3.76 7.36 6.60
N HIS A 318 4.27 6.90 5.44
CA HIS A 318 4.84 5.56 5.32
C HIS A 318 6.27 5.54 5.85
N ALA A 319 6.65 4.45 6.52
CA ALA A 319 8.03 4.27 6.94
C ALA A 319 8.84 3.58 5.82
N LEU A 320 10.00 4.17 5.49
CA LEU A 320 10.95 3.63 4.54
C LEU A 320 12.16 3.06 5.25
N PHE A 321 12.60 1.88 4.83
CA PHE A 321 13.84 1.24 5.30
C PHE A 321 14.68 0.81 4.11
N SER A 322 15.97 1.05 4.17
CA SER A 322 16.96 0.57 3.20
C SER A 322 18.36 0.70 3.77
N PHE A 323 19.27 -0.19 3.35
CA PHE A 323 20.71 -0.05 3.50
C PHE A 323 21.31 0.80 2.37
N ASP A 324 20.59 0.97 1.25
CA ASP A 324 21.01 1.76 0.08
C ASP A 324 20.53 3.22 0.22
N ASP A 325 21.46 4.10 0.61
CA ASP A 325 21.15 5.51 0.83
C ASP A 325 20.75 6.23 -0.45
N ALA A 326 21.38 5.89 -1.57
CA ALA A 326 21.09 6.52 -2.86
C ALA A 326 19.68 6.15 -3.33
N LEU A 327 19.31 4.87 -3.23
CA LEU A 327 17.98 4.38 -3.58
C LEU A 327 16.90 4.95 -2.66
N ALA A 328 17.17 5.00 -1.35
CA ALA A 328 16.25 5.64 -0.40
C ALA A 328 16.02 7.13 -0.75
N GLY A 329 17.08 7.84 -1.12
CA GLY A 329 17.00 9.23 -1.59
C GLY A 329 16.13 9.38 -2.86
N ARG A 330 16.26 8.46 -3.82
CA ARG A 330 15.43 8.43 -5.03
C ARG A 330 13.95 8.24 -4.70
N LEU A 331 13.61 7.32 -3.81
CA LEU A 331 12.21 7.13 -3.40
C LEU A 331 11.65 8.36 -2.70
N LEU A 332 12.41 8.99 -1.80
CA LEU A 332 11.97 10.21 -1.12
C LEU A 332 11.81 11.39 -2.09
N ALA A 333 12.63 11.49 -3.13
CA ALA A 333 12.43 12.47 -4.19
C ALA A 333 11.15 12.22 -5.00
N SER A 334 10.87 10.95 -5.36
CA SER A 334 9.61 10.54 -5.99
C SER A 334 8.40 10.86 -5.09
N ALA A 335 8.51 10.61 -3.78
CA ALA A 335 7.47 10.91 -2.80
C ALA A 335 7.16 12.41 -2.73
N ALA A 336 8.20 13.25 -2.74
CA ALA A 336 8.04 14.70 -2.76
C ALA A 336 7.37 15.21 -4.05
N GLN A 337 7.74 14.66 -5.22
CA GLN A 337 7.10 14.99 -6.50
C GLN A 337 5.62 14.62 -6.54
N GLU A 338 5.25 13.50 -5.92
CA GLU A 338 3.88 13.02 -5.89
C GLU A 338 3.06 13.54 -4.71
N ASN A 339 3.63 14.37 -3.84
CA ASN A 339 3.00 14.85 -2.60
C ASN A 339 2.44 13.69 -1.75
N GLU A 340 3.19 12.59 -1.65
CA GLU A 340 2.90 11.45 -0.78
C GLU A 340 3.91 11.40 0.36
N PRO A 341 3.47 11.42 1.64
CA PRO A 341 4.41 11.53 2.74
C PRO A 341 5.10 10.20 3.07
N PHE A 342 6.42 10.22 3.02
CA PHE A 342 7.32 9.15 3.42
C PHE A 342 8.37 9.65 4.41
N TRP A 343 8.77 8.80 5.35
CA TRP A 343 9.85 9.09 6.26
C TRP A 343 10.77 7.89 6.41
N ARG A 344 12.08 8.11 6.24
CA ARG A 344 13.06 7.05 6.42
C ARG A 344 13.35 6.84 7.91
N LEU A 345 13.12 5.62 8.39
CA LEU A 345 13.50 5.17 9.72
C LEU A 345 14.85 4.44 9.70
N PRO A 346 15.55 4.37 10.86
CA PRO A 346 16.86 3.74 10.94
C PRO A 346 16.83 2.25 10.58
N LEU A 347 17.78 1.83 9.72
CA LEU A 347 18.11 0.42 9.49
C LEU A 347 19.63 0.27 9.50
N ALA A 348 20.14 -0.64 10.34
CA ALA A 348 21.56 -0.88 10.50
C ALA A 348 21.83 -2.37 10.70
N GLU A 349 23.08 -2.83 10.48
CA GLU A 349 23.45 -4.25 10.57
C GLU A 349 23.09 -4.89 11.93
N PHE A 350 23.21 -4.14 13.02
CA PHE A 350 22.85 -4.69 14.34
C PHE A 350 21.37 -5.05 14.48
N HIS A 351 20.46 -4.43 13.70
CA HIS A 351 19.04 -4.82 13.73
C HIS A 351 18.82 -6.25 13.19
N ARG A 352 19.68 -6.70 12.27
CA ARG A 352 19.66 -8.06 11.74
C ARG A 352 19.99 -9.10 12.80
N SER A 353 20.91 -8.79 13.71
CA SER A 353 21.33 -9.70 14.79
C SER A 353 20.44 -9.66 16.03
N GLN A 354 19.45 -8.75 16.09
CA GLN A 354 18.54 -8.57 17.23
C GLN A 354 17.33 -9.53 17.21
N LEU A 355 17.46 -10.66 16.53
CA LEU A 355 16.42 -11.67 16.34
C LEU A 355 16.92 -13.07 16.78
N PRO A 356 17.59 -13.23 17.94
CA PRO A 356 18.20 -14.49 18.34
C PRO A 356 17.13 -15.54 18.67
N SER A 357 17.39 -16.80 18.30
CA SER A 357 16.66 -17.98 18.74
C SER A 357 17.60 -18.94 19.44
N ASN A 358 17.08 -19.70 20.40
CA ASN A 358 17.83 -20.82 21.01
C ASN A 358 17.68 -22.14 20.23
N PHE A 359 16.74 -22.19 19.27
CA PHE A 359 16.37 -23.43 18.57
C PHE A 359 16.48 -23.31 17.04
N ALA A 360 16.62 -22.09 16.52
CA ALA A 360 16.76 -21.81 15.08
C ALA A 360 17.81 -20.72 14.84
N GLU A 361 18.10 -20.41 13.58
CA GLU A 361 19.04 -19.32 13.23
C GLU A 361 18.49 -17.94 13.59
N LEU A 362 17.18 -17.78 13.47
CA LEU A 362 16.45 -16.53 13.74
C LEU A 362 15.15 -16.84 14.49
N ASN A 363 14.60 -15.84 15.15
CA ASN A 363 13.18 -15.82 15.49
C ASN A 363 12.45 -14.71 14.69
N ASN A 364 11.11 -14.75 14.67
CA ASN A 364 10.33 -13.82 13.89
C ASN A 364 10.00 -12.48 14.61
N THR A 365 10.51 -12.28 15.81
CA THR A 365 10.26 -11.04 16.56
C THR A 365 11.45 -10.66 17.43
N GLY A 366 11.74 -9.37 17.54
CA GLY A 366 12.75 -8.88 18.48
C GLY A 366 12.27 -9.10 19.94
N SER A 367 13.21 -9.35 20.84
CA SER A 367 12.91 -9.44 22.27
C SER A 367 12.60 -8.04 22.86
N ALA A 368 12.07 -8.01 24.08
CA ALA A 368 11.85 -6.77 24.82
C ALA A 368 13.14 -5.95 25.06
N ALA A 369 14.31 -6.59 24.95
CA ALA A 369 15.61 -5.90 24.99
C ALA A 369 15.89 -5.04 23.73
N TYR A 370 15.15 -5.27 22.64
CA TYR A 370 15.34 -4.60 21.35
C TYR A 370 14.03 -3.95 20.89
N PRO A 371 13.63 -2.81 21.49
CA PRO A 371 12.29 -2.22 21.30
C PRO A 371 12.07 -1.54 19.95
N ALA A 372 13.10 -1.44 19.08
CA ALA A 372 12.99 -0.85 17.74
C ALA A 372 12.24 -1.77 16.76
N GLY A 373 10.99 -2.10 17.06
CA GLY A 373 10.21 -3.15 16.41
C GLY A 373 10.09 -3.00 14.89
N ALA A 374 10.00 -1.79 14.35
CA ALA A 374 9.96 -1.55 12.91
C ALA A 374 11.33 -1.83 12.24
N SER A 375 12.42 -1.36 12.85
CA SER A 375 13.79 -1.61 12.35
C SER A 375 14.18 -3.08 12.43
N THR A 376 13.81 -3.79 13.51
CA THR A 376 14.07 -5.24 13.64
C THR A 376 13.23 -6.05 12.66
N ALA A 377 11.99 -5.61 12.33
CA ALA A 377 11.18 -6.24 11.29
C ALA A 377 11.83 -6.10 9.90
N ALA A 378 12.30 -4.90 9.55
CA ALA A 378 13.08 -4.69 8.34
C ALA A 378 14.40 -5.49 8.35
N GLY A 379 15.08 -5.56 9.52
CA GLY A 379 16.24 -6.42 9.74
C GLY A 379 15.94 -7.89 9.47
N PHE A 380 14.78 -8.41 9.91
CA PHE A 380 14.33 -9.76 9.58
C PHE A 380 14.19 -9.97 8.07
N LEU A 381 13.48 -9.09 7.37
CA LEU A 381 13.26 -9.21 5.94
C LEU A 381 14.56 -9.23 5.14
N SER A 382 15.56 -8.45 5.56
CA SER A 382 16.86 -8.39 4.91
C SER A 382 17.61 -9.73 4.88
N HIS A 383 17.28 -10.70 5.74
CA HIS A 383 17.84 -12.07 5.70
C HIS A 383 17.33 -12.90 4.50
N PHE A 384 16.28 -12.45 3.83
CA PHE A 384 15.63 -13.10 2.69
C PHE A 384 15.86 -12.36 1.37
N VAL A 385 16.67 -11.29 1.39
CA VAL A 385 17.12 -10.57 0.21
C VAL A 385 18.61 -10.84 0.01
N GLU A 386 19.00 -11.43 -1.12
CA GLU A 386 20.38 -11.84 -1.38
C GLU A 386 21.36 -10.66 -1.35
N ASN A 387 21.00 -9.56 -2.02
CA ASN A 387 21.81 -8.32 -2.07
C ASN A 387 21.13 -7.19 -1.28
N TYR A 388 20.82 -7.42 0.00
CA TYR A 388 20.03 -6.50 0.82
C TYR A 388 20.67 -5.10 1.00
N GLN A 389 21.99 -4.96 0.81
CA GLN A 389 22.71 -3.69 0.97
C GLN A 389 22.56 -2.77 -0.24
N GLN A 390 22.11 -3.29 -1.39
CA GLN A 390 21.93 -2.54 -2.63
C GLN A 390 20.65 -2.94 -3.33
N GLY A 391 19.93 -1.95 -3.88
CA GLY A 391 18.77 -2.21 -4.70
C GLY A 391 17.52 -2.70 -3.94
N TRP A 392 17.48 -2.65 -2.60
CA TRP A 392 16.33 -3.08 -1.80
C TRP A 392 15.73 -1.96 -0.97
N LEU A 393 14.39 -1.86 -1.03
CA LEU A 393 13.56 -0.98 -0.21
C LEU A 393 12.46 -1.78 0.49
N HIS A 394 12.30 -1.59 1.79
CA HIS A 394 11.13 -2.01 2.54
C HIS A 394 10.26 -0.80 2.90
N ILE A 395 8.96 -0.89 2.59
CA ILE A 395 7.96 0.13 2.93
C ILE A 395 7.00 -0.46 3.97
N ASP A 396 7.08 0.03 5.22
CA ASP A 396 6.07 -0.28 6.23
C ASP A 396 4.91 0.74 6.08
N CYS A 397 3.78 0.24 5.59
CA CYS A 397 2.65 1.02 5.08
C CYS A 397 1.76 1.59 6.20
N SER A 398 2.33 2.36 7.13
CA SER A 398 1.63 2.92 8.29
C SER A 398 0.50 3.89 7.94
N ALA A 399 0.59 4.58 6.77
CA ALA A 399 -0.40 5.55 6.31
C ALA A 399 -1.55 4.95 5.45
N THR A 400 -1.60 3.64 5.28
CA THR A 400 -2.51 2.97 4.35
C THR A 400 -3.99 3.07 4.74
N TYR A 401 -4.30 3.04 6.05
CA TYR A 401 -5.68 2.92 6.53
C TYR A 401 -5.96 3.78 7.76
N ARG A 402 -7.16 4.36 7.81
CA ARG A 402 -7.67 5.18 8.92
C ARG A 402 -8.97 4.59 9.46
N LYS A 403 -9.02 4.29 10.76
CA LYS A 403 -10.23 3.75 11.41
C LYS A 403 -11.39 4.76 11.46
N ALA A 404 -11.06 6.04 11.57
CA ALA A 404 -12.03 7.13 11.69
C ALA A 404 -11.70 8.26 10.70
N PRO A 405 -12.70 9.05 10.31
CA PRO A 405 -12.45 10.24 9.51
C PRO A 405 -11.61 11.25 10.30
N VAL A 406 -10.75 11.95 9.58
CA VAL A 406 -9.95 13.07 10.10
C VAL A 406 -10.17 14.28 9.19
N GLU A 407 -9.48 15.39 9.47
CA GLU A 407 -9.72 16.67 8.80
C GLU A 407 -9.74 16.57 7.25
N GLN A 408 -8.85 15.79 6.65
CA GLN A 408 -8.70 15.69 5.20
C GLN A 408 -9.06 14.30 4.61
N TRP A 409 -9.27 13.29 5.45
CA TRP A 409 -9.53 11.92 5.01
C TRP A 409 -10.86 11.39 5.57
N SER A 410 -11.57 10.63 4.75
CA SER A 410 -12.61 9.73 5.25
C SER A 410 -12.01 8.58 6.04
N ALA A 411 -12.83 7.83 6.78
CA ALA A 411 -12.41 6.51 7.24
C ALA A 411 -12.09 5.60 6.04
N GLY A 412 -11.22 4.60 6.25
CA GLY A 412 -10.82 3.64 5.24
C GLY A 412 -9.45 3.90 4.64
N ALA A 413 -9.20 3.29 3.50
CA ALA A 413 -7.92 3.33 2.82
C ALA A 413 -7.63 4.69 2.16
N THR A 414 -6.35 5.05 2.14
CA THR A 414 -5.85 6.32 1.58
C THR A 414 -5.37 6.18 0.14
N GLY A 415 -4.78 5.06 -0.23
CA GLY A 415 -4.10 4.84 -1.51
C GLY A 415 -2.73 5.52 -1.61
N LEU A 416 -2.20 6.05 -0.50
CA LEU A 416 -0.86 6.63 -0.45
C LEU A 416 0.22 5.58 -0.77
N GLY A 417 1.31 6.02 -1.40
CA GLY A 417 2.45 5.20 -1.81
C GLY A 417 2.35 4.67 -3.24
N VAL A 418 1.16 4.61 -3.82
CA VAL A 418 0.95 4.10 -5.20
C VAL A 418 1.69 4.96 -6.21
N ARG A 419 1.52 6.28 -6.16
CA ARG A 419 2.14 7.21 -7.12
C ARG A 419 3.65 7.31 -6.92
N THR A 420 4.09 7.31 -5.67
CA THR A 420 5.52 7.34 -5.31
C THR A 420 6.26 6.15 -5.89
N ILE A 421 5.75 4.92 -5.68
CA ILE A 421 6.40 3.72 -6.21
C ILE A 421 6.35 3.72 -7.74
N ALA A 422 5.22 4.09 -8.34
CA ALA A 422 5.10 4.18 -9.79
C ALA A 422 6.07 5.19 -10.41
N ASN A 423 6.24 6.37 -9.79
CA ASN A 423 7.20 7.37 -10.21
C ASN A 423 8.64 6.83 -10.16
N LEU A 424 9.02 6.15 -9.07
CA LEU A 424 10.33 5.52 -8.95
C LEU A 424 10.59 4.46 -10.04
N LEU A 425 9.56 3.69 -10.44
CA LEU A 425 9.69 2.65 -11.47
C LEU A 425 9.85 3.22 -12.88
N THR A 426 9.33 4.42 -13.14
CA THR A 426 9.36 5.09 -14.45
C THR A 426 10.49 6.10 -14.62
N ALA A 427 11.19 6.42 -13.54
CA ALA A 427 12.33 7.33 -13.49
C ALA A 427 13.60 6.78 -14.19
#